data_c5caa36b9b9f04522aa759d1bbc56fad
#
_entry.id   c5caa36b9b9f04522aa759d1bbc56fad
#
_cell.length_a   1.000
_cell.length_b   1.000
_cell.length_c   1.000
_cell.angle_alpha   90.00
_cell.angle_beta   90.00
_cell.angle_gamma   90.00
#
_symmetry.space_group_name_H-M   'P 1'
#
loop_
_entity.id
_entity.type
_entity.pdbx_description
1 polymer ?
#
loop_
_entity_poly.entity_id
_entity_poly.type
_entity_poly.pdbx_seq_one_letter_code
_entity_poly.pdbx_strand_id
1 'polypeptide(L)'
;MEEREPVIKILYENTTRPVNRVLLTFPLSGREKPEQKMLSLTRGHEGKSSIPFRIAKVESPIPGLEQYLPADGWFQEISCLAEKIGRMDREEQMKFSGILDCRSISTIGDVLEAADSLQLYECFPGVTCSRELGGYVVENGIMEFPRKVWPYLDYHGIGEEYYASHSCVYTQTGLVVRKEEAPEMEEEHTQGIQLQ
;
A
#
# COMPACT_ATOMS: atom_id res chain seq x y z
N MET A 1 12.89 6.66 26.94
CA MET A 1 12.68 6.91 25.50
C MET A 1 12.81 5.55 24.87
N GLU A 2 11.70 4.89 24.59
CA GLU A 2 11.71 3.57 23.94
C GLU A 2 12.33 3.72 22.55
N GLU A 3 13.41 2.99 22.28
CA GLU A 3 13.90 2.80 20.92
C GLU A 3 12.84 2.01 20.17
N ARG A 4 12.10 2.68 19.28
CA ARG A 4 11.14 2.01 18.41
C ARG A 4 11.90 1.08 17.49
N GLU A 5 11.46 -0.16 17.38
CA GLU A 5 12.05 -1.10 16.43
C GLU A 5 11.93 -0.55 15.01
N PRO A 6 12.98 -0.69 14.19
CA PRO A 6 12.97 -0.20 12.82
C PRO A 6 11.96 -0.99 11.98
N VAL A 7 11.04 -0.29 11.32
CA VAL A 7 9.99 -0.86 10.47
C VAL A 7 10.47 -1.04 9.02
N ILE A 8 11.24 -0.07 8.52
CA ILE A 8 11.83 -0.12 7.18
C ILE A 8 13.35 -0.01 7.32
N LYS A 9 14.06 -0.90 6.63
CA LYS A 9 15.52 -0.82 6.51
C LYS A 9 15.88 -0.77 5.04
N ILE A 10 16.68 0.23 4.65
CA ILE A 10 17.12 0.43 3.26
C ILE A 10 18.62 0.38 3.21
N LEU A 11 19.14 -0.56 2.43
CA LEU A 11 20.56 -0.65 2.10
C LEU A 11 20.81 0.10 0.80
N TYR A 12 21.53 1.21 0.89
CA TYR A 12 22.01 1.96 -0.27
C TYR A 12 23.41 1.51 -0.64
N GLU A 13 23.71 1.45 -1.92
CA GLU A 13 25.05 1.18 -2.43
C GLU A 13 25.44 2.16 -3.53
N ASN A 14 26.74 2.46 -3.60
CA ASN A 14 27.30 3.25 -4.69
C ASN A 14 27.35 2.41 -5.97
N THR A 15 26.76 2.92 -7.07
CA THR A 15 26.67 2.16 -8.34
C THR A 15 28.02 1.93 -9.01
N THR A 16 29.00 2.78 -8.77
CA THR A 16 30.37 2.64 -9.32
C THR A 16 31.33 1.90 -8.39
N ARG A 17 31.00 1.86 -7.08
CA ARG A 17 31.78 1.17 -6.05
C ARG A 17 30.84 0.43 -5.09
N PRO A 18 30.32 -0.75 -5.47
CA PRO A 18 29.32 -1.47 -4.67
C PRO A 18 29.78 -1.90 -3.26
N VAL A 19 31.08 -1.82 -2.97
CA VAL A 19 31.64 -2.00 -1.63
C VAL A 19 31.23 -0.89 -0.67
N ASN A 20 30.97 0.32 -1.17
CA ASN A 20 30.49 1.44 -0.38
C ASN A 20 28.99 1.30 -0.19
N ARG A 21 28.59 0.94 1.03
CA ARG A 21 27.19 0.70 1.40
C ARG A 21 26.82 1.46 2.66
N VAL A 22 25.56 1.88 2.74
CA VAL A 22 24.97 2.54 3.90
C VAL A 22 23.63 1.92 4.20
N LEU A 23 23.43 1.48 5.43
CA LEU A 23 22.14 1.05 5.96
C LEU A 23 21.46 2.22 6.67
N LEU A 24 20.27 2.58 6.22
CA LEU A 24 19.36 3.49 6.91
C LEU A 24 18.20 2.70 7.49
N THR A 25 17.78 3.07 8.69
CA THR A 25 16.65 2.47 9.41
C THR A 25 15.57 3.52 9.65
N PHE A 26 14.32 3.16 9.45
CA PHE A 26 13.18 4.05 9.60
C PHE A 26 12.13 3.45 10.55
N PRO A 27 11.41 4.25 11.34
CA PRO A 27 11.47 5.72 11.36
C PRO A 27 12.82 6.25 11.88
N LEU A 28 13.22 7.43 11.40
CA LEU A 28 14.44 8.09 11.84
C LEU A 28 14.35 8.47 13.31
N SER A 29 15.40 8.18 14.08
CA SER A 29 15.54 8.76 15.40
C SER A 29 15.89 10.25 15.29
N GLY A 30 15.41 11.09 16.20
CA GLY A 30 15.65 12.54 16.15
C GLY A 30 17.13 12.97 16.18
N ARG A 31 18.04 12.03 16.38
CA ARG A 31 19.52 12.24 16.37
C ARG A 31 20.15 11.78 15.06
N GLU A 32 19.44 11.03 14.25
CA GLU A 32 19.98 10.51 12.99
C GLU A 32 19.94 11.58 11.90
N LYS A 33 21.06 11.71 11.21
CA LYS A 33 21.22 12.58 10.05
C LYS A 33 21.51 11.69 8.84
N PRO A 34 20.49 11.26 8.11
CA PRO A 34 20.63 10.33 7.00
C PRO A 34 21.56 10.89 5.92
N GLU A 35 21.55 12.21 5.69
CA GLU A 35 22.42 12.88 4.73
C GLU A 35 23.91 12.71 5.08
N GLN A 36 24.23 12.76 6.38
CA GLN A 36 25.61 12.55 6.84
C GLN A 36 26.07 11.09 6.66
N LYS A 37 25.16 10.13 6.91
CA LYS A 37 25.44 8.73 6.64
C LYS A 37 25.62 8.49 5.14
N MET A 38 24.80 9.10 4.29
CA MET A 38 24.91 9.00 2.84
C MET A 38 26.22 9.56 2.28
N LEU A 39 26.83 10.55 2.95
CA LEU A 39 28.14 11.05 2.58
C LEU A 39 29.23 9.95 2.61
N SER A 40 29.06 8.88 3.37
CA SER A 40 30.00 7.77 3.36
C SER A 40 30.06 7.01 2.03
N LEU A 41 28.98 7.07 1.23
CA LEU A 41 28.97 6.52 -0.13
C LEU A 41 29.89 7.30 -1.10
N THR A 42 30.25 8.54 -0.74
CA THR A 42 31.08 9.42 -1.54
C THR A 42 32.56 9.10 -1.45
N ARG A 43 32.99 8.29 -0.48
CA ARG A 43 34.42 8.04 -0.23
C ARG A 43 35.13 7.56 -1.49
N GLY A 44 36.15 8.36 -1.92
CA GLY A 44 36.91 8.10 -3.11
C GLY A 44 36.37 8.68 -4.41
N HIS A 45 35.35 9.59 -4.34
CA HIS A 45 34.88 10.40 -5.46
C HIS A 45 35.27 11.86 -5.22
N GLU A 46 36.50 12.22 -5.63
CA GLU A 46 36.91 13.61 -5.61
C GLU A 46 36.30 14.35 -6.83
N GLY A 47 35.57 15.41 -6.57
CA GLY A 47 35.16 16.39 -7.59
C GLY A 47 33.88 16.13 -8.38
N LYS A 48 32.99 15.21 -8.02
CA LYS A 48 31.70 15.05 -8.69
C LYS A 48 30.56 15.59 -7.84
N SER A 49 29.73 16.42 -8.46
CA SER A 49 28.58 17.12 -7.86
C SER A 49 27.42 16.16 -7.49
N SER A 50 27.40 14.95 -8.03
CA SER A 50 26.34 13.96 -7.84
C SER A 50 26.96 12.57 -7.75
N ILE A 51 26.62 11.84 -6.68
CA ILE A 51 27.10 10.48 -6.48
C ILE A 51 25.99 9.55 -6.91
N PRO A 52 26.24 8.66 -7.89
CA PRO A 52 25.27 7.69 -8.29
C PRO A 52 25.17 6.60 -7.20
N PHE A 53 24.02 6.51 -6.56
CA PHE A 53 23.69 5.43 -5.65
C PHE A 53 22.34 4.82 -6.02
N ARG A 54 22.10 3.62 -5.55
CA ARG A 54 20.84 2.91 -5.71
C ARG A 54 20.43 2.21 -4.43
N ILE A 55 19.17 1.89 -4.33
CA ILE A 55 18.67 0.95 -3.34
C ILE A 55 19.15 -0.45 -3.74
N ALA A 56 19.91 -1.11 -2.87
CA ALA A 56 20.38 -2.46 -3.06
C ALA A 56 19.44 -3.48 -2.41
N LYS A 57 18.81 -3.12 -1.28
CA LYS A 57 17.86 -3.97 -0.55
C LYS A 57 16.93 -3.12 0.29
N VAL A 58 15.68 -3.55 0.37
CA VAL A 58 14.68 -3.05 1.33
C VAL A 58 14.22 -4.22 2.19
N GLU A 59 14.13 -4.00 3.49
CA GLU A 59 13.47 -4.89 4.44
C GLU A 59 12.27 -4.13 5.01
N SER A 60 11.07 -4.66 4.82
CA SER A 60 9.81 -4.06 5.24
C SER A 60 8.77 -5.15 5.48
N PRO A 61 7.79 -4.95 6.38
CA PRO A 61 6.65 -5.85 6.51
C PRO A 61 5.69 -5.80 5.30
N ILE A 62 5.84 -4.79 4.42
CA ILE A 62 5.03 -4.65 3.20
C ILE A 62 5.76 -5.30 2.03
N PRO A 63 5.25 -6.40 1.45
CA PRO A 63 5.83 -7.03 0.28
C PRO A 63 5.89 -6.07 -0.91
N GLY A 64 6.99 -6.07 -1.64
CA GLY A 64 7.14 -5.27 -2.87
C GLY A 64 7.30 -3.76 -2.66
N LEU A 65 7.40 -3.28 -1.42
CA LEU A 65 7.52 -1.85 -1.12
C LEU A 65 8.72 -1.18 -1.83
N GLU A 66 9.77 -1.95 -2.10
CA GLU A 66 10.98 -1.46 -2.78
C GLU A 66 10.71 -0.86 -4.17
N GLN A 67 9.65 -1.30 -4.84
CA GLN A 67 9.28 -0.82 -6.18
C GLN A 67 8.73 0.60 -6.16
N TYR A 68 8.26 1.06 -5.00
CA TYR A 68 7.57 2.32 -4.81
C TYR A 68 8.41 3.36 -4.05
N LEU A 69 9.60 2.96 -3.57
CA LEU A 69 10.47 3.88 -2.83
C LEU A 69 11.40 4.64 -3.79
N PRO A 70 11.53 5.96 -3.62
CA PRO A 70 12.46 6.76 -4.41
C PRO A 70 13.91 6.39 -4.08
N ALA A 71 14.77 6.38 -5.09
CA ALA A 71 16.18 6.02 -4.93
C ALA A 71 16.97 7.06 -4.13
N ASP A 72 16.55 8.31 -4.15
CA ASP A 72 17.28 9.45 -3.58
C ASP A 72 16.37 10.40 -2.78
N GLY A 73 16.92 10.97 -1.74
CA GLY A 73 16.21 11.94 -0.89
C GLY A 73 15.04 11.34 -0.11
N TRP A 74 14.05 12.17 0.15
CA TRP A 74 12.76 11.80 0.73
C TRP A 74 12.83 11.03 2.08
N PHE A 75 13.93 11.20 2.84
CA PHE A 75 14.15 10.46 4.09
C PHE A 75 13.10 10.75 5.15
N GLN A 76 12.55 11.97 5.15
CA GLN A 76 11.50 12.35 6.10
C GLN A 76 10.17 11.68 5.72
N GLU A 77 9.86 11.65 4.43
CA GLU A 77 8.66 11.00 3.89
C GLU A 77 8.72 9.48 4.12
N ILE A 78 9.87 8.87 3.90
CA ILE A 78 10.10 7.44 4.21
C ILE A 78 9.96 7.20 5.72
N SER A 79 10.42 8.13 6.56
CA SER A 79 10.27 8.05 8.00
C SER A 79 8.79 8.14 8.42
N CYS A 80 8.04 9.05 7.81
CA CYS A 80 6.60 9.17 8.01
C CYS A 80 5.86 7.90 7.59
N LEU A 81 6.22 7.33 6.42
CA LEU A 81 5.68 6.07 5.95
C LEU A 81 5.95 4.92 6.93
N ALA A 82 7.18 4.83 7.42
CA ALA A 82 7.55 3.80 8.41
C ALA A 82 6.76 3.94 9.72
N GLU A 83 6.48 5.17 10.16
CA GLU A 83 5.62 5.38 11.33
C GLU A 83 4.17 4.92 11.09
N LYS A 84 3.63 5.17 9.88
CA LYS A 84 2.29 4.70 9.50
C LYS A 84 2.24 3.17 9.46
N ILE A 85 3.17 2.53 8.74
CA ILE A 85 3.27 1.06 8.64
C ILE A 85 3.45 0.41 10.02
N GLY A 86 4.24 1.03 10.91
CA GLY A 86 4.46 0.52 12.26
C GLY A 86 3.22 0.56 13.17
N ARG A 87 2.16 1.26 12.77
CA ARG A 87 0.87 1.30 13.47
C ARG A 87 -0.16 0.36 12.85
N MET A 88 0.08 -0.12 11.61
CA MET A 88 -0.80 -1.04 10.92
C MET A 88 -0.74 -2.42 11.55
N ASP A 89 -1.88 -3.03 11.74
CA ASP A 89 -1.97 -4.45 12.02
C ASP A 89 -1.67 -5.28 10.74
N ARG A 90 -1.67 -6.61 10.88
CA ARG A 90 -1.35 -7.51 9.78
C ARG A 90 -2.36 -7.42 8.63
N GLU A 91 -3.63 -7.22 8.92
CA GLU A 91 -4.68 -7.11 7.90
C GLU A 91 -4.53 -5.79 7.14
N GLU A 92 -4.27 -4.69 7.84
CA GLU A 92 -4.00 -3.38 7.26
C GLU A 92 -2.73 -3.40 6.39
N GLN A 93 -1.68 -4.09 6.82
CA GLN A 93 -0.45 -4.27 6.02
C GLN A 93 -0.71 -5.03 4.71
N MET A 94 -1.53 -6.09 4.76
CA MET A 94 -1.95 -6.84 3.57
C MET A 94 -2.79 -5.97 2.64
N LYS A 95 -3.74 -5.25 3.19
CA LYS A 95 -4.59 -4.30 2.46
C LYS A 95 -3.75 -3.20 1.80
N PHE A 96 -2.81 -2.61 2.53
CA PHE A 96 -1.91 -1.59 2.01
C PHE A 96 -1.06 -2.10 0.84
N SER A 97 -0.47 -3.30 0.96
CA SER A 97 0.26 -3.92 -0.15
C SER A 97 -0.63 -4.04 -1.40
N GLY A 98 -1.87 -4.52 -1.24
CA GLY A 98 -2.80 -4.64 -2.35
C GLY A 98 -3.22 -3.29 -2.96
N ILE A 99 -3.36 -2.24 -2.14
CA ILE A 99 -3.64 -0.88 -2.64
C ILE A 99 -2.49 -0.36 -3.49
N LEU A 100 -1.24 -0.62 -3.11
CA LEU A 100 -0.07 -0.24 -3.90
C LEU A 100 -0.07 -0.93 -5.28
N ASP A 101 -0.48 -2.20 -5.34
CA ASP A 101 -0.60 -2.94 -6.61
C ASP A 101 -1.75 -2.42 -7.49
N CYS A 102 -2.81 -1.86 -6.89
CA CYS A 102 -3.99 -1.35 -7.61
C CYS A 102 -3.82 0.05 -8.16
N ARG A 103 -2.99 0.89 -7.54
CA ARG A 103 -2.87 2.32 -7.84
C ARG A 103 -1.68 2.59 -8.73
N SER A 104 -1.80 3.60 -9.59
CA SER A 104 -0.64 4.17 -10.28
C SER A 104 0.19 4.97 -9.29
N ILE A 105 1.25 4.39 -8.77
CA ILE A 105 2.18 5.01 -7.82
C ILE A 105 3.37 5.57 -8.61
N SER A 106 3.60 6.86 -8.50
CA SER A 106 4.70 7.56 -9.19
C SER A 106 5.63 8.28 -8.21
N THR A 107 5.13 8.64 -7.04
CA THR A 107 5.86 9.41 -6.03
C THR A 107 5.70 8.80 -4.65
N ILE A 108 6.59 9.16 -3.71
CA ILE A 108 6.42 8.80 -2.29
C ILE A 108 5.17 9.43 -1.68
N GLY A 109 4.70 10.55 -2.21
CA GLY A 109 3.44 11.16 -1.83
C GLY A 109 2.25 10.26 -2.12
N ASP A 110 2.24 9.60 -3.29
CA ASP A 110 1.18 8.64 -3.66
C ASP A 110 1.18 7.42 -2.71
N VAL A 111 2.37 6.97 -2.27
CA VAL A 111 2.51 5.90 -1.29
C VAL A 111 1.94 6.30 0.06
N LEU A 112 2.21 7.53 0.51
CA LEU A 112 1.67 8.07 1.76
C LEU A 112 0.15 8.24 1.70
N GLU A 113 -0.38 8.72 0.58
CA GLU A 113 -1.82 8.83 0.35
C GLU A 113 -2.50 7.45 0.33
N ALA A 114 -1.86 6.45 -0.29
CA ALA A 114 -2.34 5.07 -0.24
C ALA A 114 -2.42 4.55 1.21
N ALA A 115 -1.41 4.85 2.04
CA ALA A 115 -1.41 4.49 3.46
C ALA A 115 -2.51 5.20 4.26
N ASP A 116 -2.95 6.39 3.86
CA ASP A 116 -4.04 7.12 4.50
C ASP A 116 -5.43 6.70 4.01
N SER A 117 -5.51 5.98 2.90
CA SER A 117 -6.77 5.61 2.25
C SER A 117 -7.27 4.18 2.56
N LEU A 118 -6.70 3.50 3.56
CA LEU A 118 -7.04 2.10 3.90
C LEU A 118 -8.54 1.87 4.14
N GLN A 119 -9.23 2.84 4.73
CA GLN A 119 -10.67 2.77 5.01
C GLN A 119 -11.54 2.74 3.75
N LEU A 120 -11.01 3.22 2.61
CA LEU A 120 -11.72 3.23 1.32
C LEU A 120 -11.65 1.88 0.60
N TYR A 121 -10.99 0.90 1.19
CA TYR A 121 -10.80 -0.42 0.59
C TYR A 121 -11.21 -1.53 1.55
N GLU A 122 -11.62 -2.64 0.98
CA GLU A 122 -11.79 -3.92 1.66
C GLU A 122 -10.79 -4.93 1.11
N CYS A 123 -10.42 -5.89 1.94
CA CYS A 123 -9.56 -6.98 1.54
C CYS A 123 -10.26 -8.30 1.80
N PHE A 124 -10.27 -9.18 0.80
CA PHE A 124 -10.76 -10.56 0.91
C PHE A 124 -9.55 -11.50 0.91
N PRO A 125 -9.02 -11.84 2.10
CA PRO A 125 -7.80 -12.61 2.22
C PRO A 125 -7.95 -14.00 1.58
N GLY A 126 -6.91 -14.43 0.85
CA GLY A 126 -6.89 -15.75 0.21
C GLY A 126 -7.75 -15.87 -1.05
N VAL A 127 -8.45 -14.83 -1.47
CA VAL A 127 -9.21 -14.79 -2.73
C VAL A 127 -8.29 -14.36 -3.85
N THR A 128 -7.82 -15.29 -4.68
CA THR A 128 -6.82 -15.07 -5.71
C THR A 128 -7.31 -15.34 -7.12
N CYS A 129 -8.54 -15.83 -7.26
CA CYS A 129 -9.17 -16.10 -8.56
C CYS A 129 -10.69 -15.95 -8.50
N SER A 130 -11.33 -15.85 -9.68
CA SER A 130 -12.78 -15.66 -9.81
C SER A 130 -13.59 -16.75 -9.11
N ARG A 131 -13.15 -18.01 -9.13
CA ARG A 131 -13.86 -19.10 -8.46
C ARG A 131 -13.88 -18.96 -6.94
N GLU A 132 -12.76 -18.56 -6.35
CA GLU A 132 -12.66 -18.31 -4.91
C GLU A 132 -13.47 -17.06 -4.54
N LEU A 133 -13.45 -16.05 -5.40
CA LEU A 133 -14.27 -14.85 -5.23
C LEU A 133 -15.77 -15.18 -5.23
N GLY A 134 -16.25 -15.95 -6.18
CA GLY A 134 -17.64 -16.39 -6.22
C GLY A 134 -18.03 -17.18 -4.98
N GLY A 135 -17.14 -18.08 -4.50
CA GLY A 135 -17.34 -18.78 -3.23
C GLY A 135 -17.45 -17.82 -2.06
N TYR A 136 -16.52 -16.90 -1.95
CA TYR A 136 -16.50 -15.89 -0.88
C TYR A 136 -17.76 -15.03 -0.86
N VAL A 137 -18.19 -14.54 -2.03
CA VAL A 137 -19.38 -13.69 -2.20
C VAL A 137 -20.65 -14.40 -1.76
N VAL A 138 -20.78 -15.69 -2.10
CA VAL A 138 -21.94 -16.51 -1.73
C VAL A 138 -21.93 -16.88 -0.24
N GLU A 139 -20.80 -17.33 0.27
CA GLU A 139 -20.64 -17.79 1.66
C GLU A 139 -20.81 -16.66 2.67
N ASN A 140 -20.37 -15.45 2.33
CA ASN A 140 -20.52 -14.26 3.17
C ASN A 140 -21.83 -13.49 2.94
N GLY A 141 -22.71 -13.99 2.05
CA GLY A 141 -24.01 -13.38 1.81
C GLY A 141 -23.96 -12.02 1.11
N ILE A 142 -22.86 -11.72 0.42
CA ILE A 142 -22.72 -10.51 -0.40
C ILE A 142 -23.70 -10.61 -1.59
N MET A 143 -23.82 -11.80 -2.17
CA MET A 143 -24.91 -12.18 -3.06
C MET A 143 -25.74 -13.28 -2.40
N GLU A 144 -27.04 -13.06 -2.26
CA GLU A 144 -27.94 -13.98 -1.58
C GLU A 144 -28.44 -15.08 -2.52
N PHE A 145 -28.13 -16.32 -2.19
CA PHE A 145 -28.67 -17.51 -2.84
C PHE A 145 -29.24 -18.47 -1.81
N PRO A 146 -30.42 -19.11 -2.10
CA PRO A 146 -30.93 -20.15 -1.22
C PRO A 146 -29.93 -21.29 -1.07
N ARG A 147 -29.62 -21.73 0.14
CA ARG A 147 -28.59 -22.77 0.41
C ARG A 147 -28.79 -24.05 -0.40
N LYS A 148 -30.04 -24.36 -0.80
CA LYS A 148 -30.39 -25.52 -1.61
C LYS A 148 -29.75 -25.51 -3.00
N VAL A 149 -29.45 -24.34 -3.55
CA VAL A 149 -28.86 -24.19 -4.91
C VAL A 149 -27.36 -24.06 -4.91
N TRP A 150 -26.73 -23.84 -3.75
CA TRP A 150 -25.27 -23.66 -3.65
C TRP A 150 -24.47 -24.75 -4.37
N PRO A 151 -24.79 -26.07 -4.30
CA PRO A 151 -24.03 -27.10 -5.00
C PRO A 151 -24.12 -27.01 -6.53
N TYR A 152 -25.03 -26.20 -7.07
CA TYR A 152 -25.29 -26.07 -8.51
C TYR A 152 -24.89 -24.68 -9.05
N LEU A 153 -24.33 -23.83 -8.20
CA LEU A 153 -23.89 -22.49 -8.61
C LEU A 153 -22.59 -22.56 -9.44
N ASP A 154 -22.54 -21.75 -10.47
CA ASP A 154 -21.30 -21.45 -11.18
C ASP A 154 -20.53 -20.38 -10.40
N TYR A 155 -19.74 -20.79 -9.43
CA TYR A 155 -18.91 -19.90 -8.63
C TYR A 155 -17.91 -19.10 -9.46
N HIS A 156 -17.43 -19.65 -10.58
CA HIS A 156 -16.51 -18.91 -11.47
C HIS A 156 -17.25 -17.74 -12.14
N GLY A 157 -18.40 -17.99 -12.73
CA GLY A 157 -19.22 -16.94 -13.35
C GLY A 157 -19.66 -15.87 -12.37
N ILE A 158 -20.08 -16.27 -11.16
CA ILE A 158 -20.45 -15.32 -10.08
C ILE A 158 -19.25 -14.42 -9.73
N GLY A 159 -18.06 -14.99 -9.59
CA GLY A 159 -16.85 -14.22 -9.28
C GLY A 159 -16.45 -13.28 -10.41
N GLU A 160 -16.59 -13.68 -11.67
CA GLU A 160 -16.32 -12.81 -12.82
C GLU A 160 -17.30 -11.64 -12.88
N GLU A 161 -18.59 -11.87 -12.63
CA GLU A 161 -19.61 -10.82 -12.59
C GLU A 161 -19.33 -9.82 -11.46
N TYR A 162 -19.00 -10.32 -10.26
CA TYR A 162 -18.61 -9.45 -9.15
C TYR A 162 -17.37 -8.63 -9.48
N TYR A 163 -16.33 -9.28 -10.04
CA TYR A 163 -15.09 -8.61 -10.43
C TYR A 163 -15.31 -7.53 -11.48
N ALA A 164 -16.16 -7.78 -12.47
CA ALA A 164 -16.47 -6.84 -13.55
C ALA A 164 -17.29 -5.63 -13.07
N SER A 165 -18.09 -5.81 -12.01
CA SER A 165 -18.96 -4.76 -11.47
C SER A 165 -18.34 -3.92 -10.35
N HIS A 166 -17.16 -4.29 -9.85
CA HIS A 166 -16.48 -3.60 -8.75
C HIS A 166 -15.06 -3.21 -9.14
N SER A 167 -14.57 -2.10 -8.58
CA SER A 167 -13.15 -1.71 -8.69
C SER A 167 -12.31 -2.58 -7.78
N CYS A 168 -11.81 -3.70 -8.28
CA CYS A 168 -11.06 -4.66 -7.50
C CYS A 168 -9.84 -5.21 -8.26
N VAL A 169 -8.84 -5.69 -7.52
CA VAL A 169 -7.61 -6.26 -8.08
C VAL A 169 -7.18 -7.47 -7.26
N TYR A 170 -6.86 -8.56 -7.95
CA TYR A 170 -6.20 -9.72 -7.35
C TYR A 170 -4.75 -9.39 -7.02
N THR A 171 -4.36 -9.70 -5.79
CA THR A 171 -2.99 -9.54 -5.30
C THR A 171 -2.45 -10.89 -4.81
N GLN A 172 -1.18 -10.95 -4.42
CA GLN A 172 -0.59 -12.17 -3.88
C GLN A 172 -1.23 -12.60 -2.54
N THR A 173 -1.86 -11.69 -1.82
CA THR A 173 -2.43 -11.93 -0.49
C THR A 173 -3.95 -12.08 -0.48
N GLY A 174 -4.61 -11.73 -1.58
CA GLY A 174 -6.06 -11.76 -1.73
C GLY A 174 -6.58 -10.73 -2.72
N LEU A 175 -7.90 -10.53 -2.72
CA LEU A 175 -8.55 -9.51 -3.53
C LEU A 175 -8.67 -8.21 -2.72
N VAL A 176 -8.28 -7.09 -3.32
CA VAL A 176 -8.55 -5.75 -2.78
C VAL A 176 -9.65 -5.09 -3.60
N VAL A 177 -10.68 -4.62 -2.91
CA VAL A 177 -11.87 -4.00 -3.50
C VAL A 177 -11.97 -2.57 -2.99
N ARG A 178 -12.12 -1.61 -3.92
CA ARG A 178 -12.46 -0.24 -3.52
C ARG A 178 -13.94 -0.19 -3.15
N LYS A 179 -14.23 0.36 -1.97
CA LYS A 179 -15.61 0.62 -1.55
C LYS A 179 -16.20 1.66 -2.49
N GLU A 180 -17.43 1.42 -2.94
CA GLU A 180 -18.20 2.46 -3.61
C GLU A 180 -18.49 3.56 -2.59
N GLU A 181 -18.23 4.81 -2.95
CA GLU A 181 -18.71 5.94 -2.16
C GLU A 181 -20.23 5.88 -2.20
N ALA A 182 -20.86 5.75 -1.03
CA ALA A 182 -22.30 5.87 -0.96
C ALA A 182 -22.68 7.22 -1.60
N PRO A 183 -23.65 7.25 -2.55
CA PRO A 183 -24.03 8.50 -3.18
C PRO A 183 -24.38 9.49 -2.07
N GLU A 184 -23.71 10.64 -2.05
CA GLU A 184 -24.07 11.74 -1.15
C GLU A 184 -25.55 12.02 -1.42
N MET A 185 -26.42 11.74 -0.44
CA MET A 185 -27.81 12.13 -0.51
C MET A 185 -27.79 13.65 -0.49
N GLU A 186 -27.96 14.26 -1.66
CA GLU A 186 -28.27 15.69 -1.75
C GLU A 186 -29.50 15.91 -0.87
N GLU A 187 -29.30 16.58 0.28
CA GLU A 187 -30.40 17.09 1.08
C GLU A 187 -31.16 18.08 0.20
N GLU A 188 -32.25 17.61 -0.41
CA GLU A 188 -33.21 18.47 -1.08
C GLU A 188 -33.66 19.53 -0.06
N HIS A 189 -33.10 20.71 -0.20
CA HIS A 189 -33.60 21.91 0.46
C HIS A 189 -35.04 22.15 -0.04
N THR A 190 -35.98 21.57 0.68
CA THR A 190 -37.39 21.91 0.52
C THR A 190 -37.57 23.34 0.94
N GLN A 191 -37.39 24.29 -0.01
CA GLN A 191 -37.78 25.66 0.14
C GLN A 191 -39.32 25.69 0.29
N GLY A 192 -39.75 25.93 1.51
CA GLY A 192 -41.15 26.16 1.83
C GLY A 192 -41.73 27.29 1.01
N ILE A 193 -42.69 26.96 0.13
CA ILE A 193 -43.54 27.97 -0.54
C ILE A 193 -44.49 28.52 0.53
N GLN A 194 -44.20 29.76 0.97
CA GLN A 194 -45.20 30.54 1.70
C GLN A 194 -46.19 31.10 0.69
N LEU A 195 -47.41 30.57 0.73
CA LEU A 195 -48.55 31.17 0.08
C LEU A 195 -49.05 32.37 0.92
N GLN A 196 -49.05 33.55 0.32
CA GLN A 196 -49.84 34.70 0.77
C GLN A 196 -51.24 34.63 0.20
#